data_956fe22d8c84dbe3b09e0dd754248372
#
_entry.id   956fe22d8c84dbe3b09e0dd754248372
#
_cell.length_a   1.000
_cell.length_b   1.000
_cell.length_c   1.000
_cell.angle_alpha   90.00
_cell.angle_beta   90.00
_cell.angle_gamma   90.00
#
_symmetry.space_group_name_H-M   'P 1'
#
loop_
_entity.id
_entity.type
_entity.pdbx_description
1 polymer ?
#
loop_
_entity_poly.entity_id
_entity_poly.type
_entity_poly.pdbx_seq_one_letter_code
_entity_poly.pdbx_strand_id
1 'polypeptide(L)'
;MGEDGRLVRGVVVRRLLAVDQGPGSMSSLHVRVMAEAAGVTVRTVWKWLAEAREGRLEPVGRQDGFTLDDEQWAVLAEVGGNVAALHRRLTADGSPSLESVPSLGTLHRVVRRDLQAGRVLEVARPSRNRVEAGRYDQVLAELKLQRAGEGLPVVDADPAAMPGHGADNGGGESTGPSRGGVRLFVPAARVVSTASVAAVVEVVGHTVAARGIGCVFGEPGVGKTVAVQQALHLLPDRVPVWRAVVGVKPGLPQMRASLLEALGLAAGSLSHRAPPADRALGEALRRPGVLFLDDAQRLSPPLLDYLRLLWDEPGTAAALLLCGAGVERVIARAPALRSRVLTWHQVPGLDQERLAETLAMFHDVWEGVDPADVGWADATVARGNFRTWAKITSHVYALAKRCRDVRVDRALIEQACARLGPYP
;
A
#
# COMPACT_ATOMS: atom_id res chain seq x y z
N MET A 1 -43.00 -25.29 -9.67
CA MET A 1 -42.71 -23.86 -9.49
C MET A 1 -42.23 -23.71 -8.06
N GLY A 2 -41.08 -23.05 -7.84
CA GLY A 2 -40.63 -22.71 -6.48
C GLY A 2 -41.45 -21.56 -5.93
N GLU A 3 -41.30 -21.25 -4.64
CA GLU A 3 -42.06 -20.20 -3.92
C GLU A 3 -42.02 -18.80 -4.58
N ASP A 4 -41.03 -18.54 -5.46
CA ASP A 4 -40.85 -17.26 -6.17
C ASP A 4 -41.37 -17.27 -7.64
N GLY A 5 -42.19 -18.23 -8.05
CA GLY A 5 -42.69 -18.32 -9.44
C GLY A 5 -41.65 -18.70 -10.49
N ARG A 6 -40.40 -18.95 -10.12
CA ARG A 6 -39.32 -19.35 -11.02
C ARG A 6 -39.31 -20.84 -11.33
N LEU A 7 -38.86 -21.21 -12.53
CA LEU A 7 -38.77 -22.62 -12.93
C LEU A 7 -37.64 -23.33 -12.18
N VAL A 8 -37.96 -24.48 -11.57
CA VAL A 8 -36.99 -25.31 -10.85
C VAL A 8 -36.10 -26.05 -11.86
N ARG A 9 -34.81 -26.29 -11.51
CA ARG A 9 -33.80 -27.00 -12.32
C ARG A 9 -34.37 -28.21 -13.06
N GLY A 10 -35.06 -29.12 -12.35
CA GLY A 10 -35.59 -30.36 -12.94
C GLY A 10 -36.62 -30.14 -14.03
N VAL A 11 -37.41 -29.04 -13.97
CA VAL A 11 -38.38 -28.65 -15.00
C VAL A 11 -37.68 -28.10 -16.22
N VAL A 12 -36.68 -27.25 -16.02
CA VAL A 12 -35.87 -26.64 -17.09
C VAL A 12 -35.15 -27.71 -17.89
N VAL A 13 -34.46 -28.63 -17.20
CA VAL A 13 -33.70 -29.70 -17.82
C VAL A 13 -34.60 -30.67 -18.60
N ARG A 14 -35.71 -31.13 -18.01
CA ARG A 14 -36.66 -32.01 -18.68
C ARG A 14 -37.26 -31.40 -19.95
N ARG A 15 -37.64 -30.11 -19.89
CA ARG A 15 -38.15 -29.40 -21.07
C ARG A 15 -37.13 -29.28 -22.19
N LEU A 16 -35.89 -28.96 -21.85
CA LEU A 16 -34.82 -28.82 -22.84
C LEU A 16 -34.39 -30.19 -23.43
N LEU A 17 -34.36 -31.26 -22.62
CA LEU A 17 -34.09 -32.62 -23.12
C LEU A 17 -35.22 -33.11 -24.03
N ALA A 18 -36.48 -32.79 -23.76
CA ALA A 18 -37.60 -33.12 -24.63
C ALA A 18 -37.50 -32.40 -25.99
N VAL A 19 -37.00 -31.16 -26.02
CA VAL A 19 -36.71 -30.43 -27.28
C VAL A 19 -35.53 -31.03 -28.01
N ASP A 20 -34.49 -31.48 -27.30
CA ASP A 20 -33.26 -32.08 -27.87
C ASP A 20 -33.53 -33.49 -28.50
N GLN A 21 -34.51 -34.23 -27.94
CA GLN A 21 -34.94 -35.56 -28.41
C GLN A 21 -36.08 -35.50 -29.44
N GLY A 22 -36.66 -34.30 -29.68
CA GLY A 22 -37.76 -34.08 -30.62
C GLY A 22 -37.25 -33.86 -32.06
N PRO A 23 -38.19 -33.68 -33.01
CA PRO A 23 -37.88 -33.50 -34.44
C PRO A 23 -37.19 -32.14 -34.74
N GLY A 24 -36.94 -31.30 -33.75
CA GLY A 24 -36.27 -30.00 -33.88
C GLY A 24 -34.96 -29.96 -33.09
N SER A 25 -33.85 -29.47 -33.66
CA SER A 25 -32.62 -29.33 -32.94
C SER A 25 -32.74 -28.20 -31.89
N MET A 26 -32.18 -28.45 -30.68
CA MET A 26 -32.15 -27.48 -29.61
C MET A 26 -31.30 -26.25 -29.99
N SER A 27 -31.89 -25.09 -30.06
CA SER A 27 -31.21 -23.83 -30.38
C SER A 27 -30.76 -23.08 -29.11
N SER A 28 -29.77 -22.20 -29.26
CA SER A 28 -29.33 -21.30 -28.15
C SER A 28 -30.45 -20.38 -27.62
N LEU A 29 -31.49 -20.17 -28.43
CA LEU A 29 -32.67 -19.40 -28.05
C LEU A 29 -33.50 -20.14 -26.99
N HIS A 30 -33.71 -21.47 -27.15
CA HIS A 30 -34.40 -22.27 -26.14
C HIS A 30 -33.69 -22.25 -24.79
N VAL A 31 -32.37 -22.33 -24.78
CA VAL A 31 -31.57 -22.28 -23.56
C VAL A 31 -31.66 -20.89 -22.90
N ARG A 32 -31.67 -19.81 -23.68
CA ARG A 32 -31.79 -18.43 -23.19
C ARG A 32 -33.16 -18.17 -22.53
N VAL A 33 -34.23 -18.57 -23.19
CA VAL A 33 -35.61 -18.43 -22.66
C VAL A 33 -35.77 -19.18 -21.33
N MET A 34 -35.22 -20.41 -21.28
CA MET A 34 -35.30 -21.21 -20.05
C MET A 34 -34.39 -20.70 -18.94
N ALA A 35 -33.27 -20.06 -19.25
CA ALA A 35 -32.41 -19.40 -18.29
C ALA A 35 -33.11 -18.18 -17.65
N GLU A 36 -33.78 -17.38 -18.47
CA GLU A 36 -34.57 -16.24 -18.02
C GLU A 36 -35.77 -16.69 -17.14
N ALA A 37 -36.50 -17.68 -17.56
CA ALA A 37 -37.63 -18.24 -16.79
C ALA A 37 -37.23 -18.89 -15.46
N ALA A 38 -35.97 -19.35 -15.34
CA ALA A 38 -35.42 -19.92 -14.12
C ALA A 38 -34.66 -18.89 -13.27
N GLY A 39 -34.42 -17.65 -13.77
CA GLY A 39 -33.65 -16.63 -13.11
C GLY A 39 -32.16 -16.97 -12.94
N VAL A 40 -31.59 -17.71 -13.90
CA VAL A 40 -30.18 -18.15 -13.87
C VAL A 40 -29.46 -17.77 -15.17
N THR A 41 -28.13 -17.89 -15.18
CA THR A 41 -27.35 -17.61 -16.40
C THR A 41 -27.48 -18.72 -17.43
N VAL A 42 -27.34 -18.40 -18.72
CA VAL A 42 -27.28 -19.35 -19.83
C VAL A 42 -26.21 -20.44 -19.59
N ARG A 43 -25.06 -20.04 -19.03
CA ARG A 43 -23.97 -20.95 -18.66
C ARG A 43 -24.41 -22.00 -17.62
N THR A 44 -25.23 -21.57 -16.66
CA THR A 44 -25.78 -22.48 -15.63
C THR A 44 -26.70 -23.51 -16.24
N VAL A 45 -27.53 -23.11 -17.19
CA VAL A 45 -28.45 -24.05 -17.89
C VAL A 45 -27.66 -25.07 -18.74
N TRP A 46 -26.63 -24.62 -19.45
CA TRP A 46 -25.74 -25.54 -20.20
C TRP A 46 -25.06 -26.55 -19.28
N LYS A 47 -24.60 -26.12 -18.12
CA LYS A 47 -24.03 -27.03 -17.10
C LYS A 47 -25.06 -28.04 -16.63
N TRP A 48 -26.29 -27.66 -16.35
CA TRP A 48 -27.37 -28.56 -15.96
C TRP A 48 -27.70 -29.60 -17.05
N LEU A 49 -27.68 -29.17 -18.31
CA LEU A 49 -27.90 -30.06 -19.45
C LEU A 49 -26.76 -31.08 -19.63
N ALA A 50 -25.51 -30.65 -19.47
CA ALA A 50 -24.37 -31.55 -19.53
C ALA A 50 -24.45 -32.63 -18.43
N GLU A 51 -24.73 -32.20 -17.18
CA GLU A 51 -24.90 -33.11 -16.04
C GLU A 51 -26.08 -34.08 -16.24
N ALA A 52 -27.18 -33.62 -16.86
CA ALA A 52 -28.34 -34.47 -17.14
C ALA A 52 -28.09 -35.49 -18.27
N ARG A 53 -27.29 -35.10 -19.28
CA ARG A 53 -26.88 -36.03 -20.36
C ARG A 53 -25.96 -37.14 -19.84
N GLU A 54 -25.25 -36.89 -18.73
CA GLU A 54 -24.46 -37.88 -18.00
C GLU A 54 -25.29 -38.71 -16.99
N GLY A 55 -26.63 -38.63 -17.04
CA GLY A 55 -27.55 -39.38 -16.16
C GLY A 55 -27.78 -38.71 -14.77
N ARG A 56 -27.27 -37.53 -14.53
CA ARG A 56 -27.40 -36.80 -13.25
C ARG A 56 -28.53 -35.76 -13.32
N LEU A 57 -29.78 -36.22 -13.30
CA LEU A 57 -30.95 -35.34 -13.37
C LEU A 57 -31.21 -34.52 -12.10
N GLU A 58 -30.85 -35.08 -10.94
CA GLU A 58 -30.97 -34.36 -9.66
C GLU A 58 -29.60 -33.90 -9.17
N PRO A 59 -29.56 -32.76 -8.46
CA PRO A 59 -28.32 -32.42 -7.76
C PRO A 59 -28.02 -33.56 -6.80
N VAL A 60 -26.80 -34.11 -6.87
CA VAL A 60 -26.29 -35.01 -5.83
C VAL A 60 -26.58 -34.32 -4.52
N GLY A 61 -27.44 -34.92 -3.67
CA GLY A 61 -27.75 -34.41 -2.35
C GLY A 61 -26.43 -34.07 -1.69
N ARG A 62 -26.29 -32.89 -1.13
CA ARG A 62 -25.09 -32.55 -0.39
C ARG A 62 -24.88 -33.68 0.61
N GLN A 63 -23.85 -34.49 0.41
CA GLN A 63 -23.31 -35.34 1.45
C GLN A 63 -23.14 -34.43 2.66
N ASP A 64 -23.57 -34.86 3.84
CA ASP A 64 -23.47 -34.09 5.09
C ASP A 64 -22.09 -33.46 5.14
N GLY A 65 -22.08 -32.12 5.01
CA GLY A 65 -20.83 -31.43 4.75
C GLY A 65 -19.93 -31.61 5.96
N PHE A 66 -18.65 -31.85 5.75
CA PHE A 66 -17.65 -31.92 6.80
C PHE A 66 -17.92 -30.89 7.90
N THR A 67 -17.89 -31.32 9.14
CA THR A 67 -18.05 -30.50 10.35
C THR A 67 -16.79 -30.62 11.17
N LEU A 68 -16.38 -29.53 11.80
CA LEU A 68 -15.30 -29.54 12.79
C LEU A 68 -15.87 -30.05 14.12
N ASP A 69 -15.27 -31.09 14.68
CA ASP A 69 -15.54 -31.52 16.03
C ASP A 69 -14.97 -30.52 17.07
N ASP A 70 -15.22 -30.76 18.35
CA ASP A 70 -14.80 -29.83 19.41
C ASP A 70 -13.28 -29.82 19.60
N GLU A 71 -12.60 -30.96 19.35
CA GLU A 71 -11.15 -31.08 19.42
C GLU A 71 -10.47 -30.28 18.30
N GLN A 72 -10.94 -30.42 17.07
CA GLN A 72 -10.47 -29.65 15.91
C GLN A 72 -10.77 -28.16 16.08
N TRP A 73 -11.89 -27.83 16.73
CA TRP A 73 -12.24 -26.44 17.04
C TRP A 73 -11.31 -25.85 18.10
N ALA A 74 -10.94 -26.64 19.12
CA ALA A 74 -9.94 -26.23 20.12
C ALA A 74 -8.56 -26.01 19.48
N VAL A 75 -8.13 -26.89 18.57
CA VAL A 75 -6.90 -26.70 17.79
C VAL A 75 -6.97 -25.44 16.93
N LEU A 76 -8.12 -25.10 16.35
CA LEU A 76 -8.31 -23.83 15.63
C LEU A 76 -8.15 -22.61 16.54
N ALA A 77 -8.65 -22.71 17.80
CA ALA A 77 -8.48 -21.67 18.80
C ALA A 77 -7.01 -21.50 19.21
N GLU A 78 -6.27 -22.61 19.44
CA GLU A 78 -4.84 -22.61 19.75
C GLU A 78 -3.99 -21.95 18.66
N VAL A 79 -4.31 -22.19 17.37
CA VAL A 79 -3.60 -21.57 16.26
C VAL A 79 -4.11 -20.16 15.92
N GLY A 80 -4.84 -19.55 16.85
CA GLY A 80 -5.30 -18.16 16.73
C GLY A 80 -6.36 -17.93 15.66
N GLY A 81 -7.17 -18.94 15.31
CA GLY A 81 -8.16 -18.86 14.24
C GLY A 81 -7.57 -19.00 12.82
N ASN A 82 -6.30 -19.38 12.69
CA ASN A 82 -5.63 -19.53 11.40
C ASN A 82 -6.00 -20.89 10.76
N VAL A 83 -6.96 -20.88 9.83
CA VAL A 83 -7.46 -22.06 9.13
C VAL A 83 -6.38 -22.79 8.33
N ALA A 84 -5.40 -22.08 7.78
CA ALA A 84 -4.28 -22.70 7.07
C ALA A 84 -3.31 -23.43 8.02
N ALA A 85 -3.15 -22.95 9.24
CA ALA A 85 -2.38 -23.61 10.27
C ALA A 85 -3.12 -24.86 10.79
N LEU A 86 -4.45 -24.78 10.97
CA LEU A 86 -5.29 -25.93 11.29
C LEU A 86 -5.16 -27.02 10.21
N HIS A 87 -5.29 -26.65 8.92
CA HIS A 87 -5.14 -27.59 7.80
C HIS A 87 -3.80 -28.33 7.82
N ARG A 88 -2.70 -27.61 8.08
CA ARG A 88 -1.37 -28.21 8.18
C ARG A 88 -1.25 -29.17 9.35
N ARG A 89 -1.86 -28.85 10.51
CA ARG A 89 -1.86 -29.72 11.70
C ARG A 89 -2.67 -31.00 11.43
N LEU A 90 -3.87 -30.88 10.89
CA LEU A 90 -4.71 -32.02 10.52
C LEU A 90 -4.05 -32.94 9.48
N THR A 91 -3.19 -32.36 8.59
CA THR A 91 -2.46 -33.14 7.59
C THR A 91 -1.22 -33.83 8.19
N ALA A 92 -0.58 -33.21 9.19
CA ALA A 92 0.65 -33.73 9.83
C ALA A 92 0.38 -34.82 10.89
N ASP A 93 -0.71 -34.68 11.65
CA ASP A 93 -0.98 -35.53 12.80
C ASP A 93 -1.64 -36.87 12.43
N GLY A 94 -1.96 -37.12 11.15
CA GLY A 94 -2.51 -38.40 10.67
C GLY A 94 -3.70 -38.87 11.52
N SER A 95 -4.57 -37.95 11.96
CA SER A 95 -5.68 -38.24 12.88
C SER A 95 -6.52 -39.40 12.41
N PRO A 96 -6.64 -40.48 13.17
CA PRO A 96 -7.34 -41.71 12.75
C PRO A 96 -8.86 -41.53 12.54
N SER A 97 -9.40 -40.36 12.82
CA SER A 97 -10.82 -40.03 12.68
C SER A 97 -11.22 -39.44 11.33
N LEU A 98 -10.27 -39.21 10.41
CA LEU A 98 -10.54 -38.62 9.11
C LEU A 98 -10.03 -39.51 7.98
N GLU A 99 -10.96 -40.17 7.25
CA GLU A 99 -10.64 -40.92 6.03
C GLU A 99 -10.03 -40.06 4.92
N SER A 100 -10.21 -38.72 4.98
CA SER A 100 -9.49 -37.73 4.17
C SER A 100 -9.56 -36.34 4.76
N VAL A 101 -8.41 -35.66 4.86
CA VAL A 101 -8.37 -34.25 5.28
C VAL A 101 -9.04 -33.38 4.21
N PRO A 102 -10.05 -32.55 4.56
CA PRO A 102 -10.76 -31.73 3.59
C PRO A 102 -9.86 -30.63 3.01
N SER A 103 -10.14 -30.17 1.80
CA SER A 103 -9.39 -29.08 1.20
C SER A 103 -9.44 -27.80 2.04
N LEU A 104 -8.39 -26.97 1.98
CA LEU A 104 -8.33 -25.70 2.68
C LEU A 104 -9.56 -24.80 2.42
N GLY A 105 -10.08 -24.83 1.17
CA GLY A 105 -11.29 -24.09 0.81
C GLY A 105 -12.56 -24.63 1.48
N THR A 106 -12.63 -25.93 1.74
CA THR A 106 -13.72 -26.59 2.47
C THR A 106 -13.65 -26.19 3.94
N LEU A 107 -12.46 -26.23 4.56
CA LEU A 107 -12.26 -25.79 5.96
C LEU A 107 -12.64 -24.33 6.16
N HIS A 108 -12.25 -23.43 5.26
CA HIS A 108 -12.66 -22.03 5.34
C HIS A 108 -14.18 -21.83 5.29
N ARG A 109 -14.89 -22.63 4.47
CA ARG A 109 -16.36 -22.56 4.40
C ARG A 109 -17.02 -23.09 5.66
N VAL A 110 -16.49 -24.18 6.23
CA VAL A 110 -17.02 -24.79 7.47
C VAL A 110 -16.83 -23.83 8.65
N VAL A 111 -15.61 -23.34 8.86
CA VAL A 111 -15.33 -22.37 9.93
C VAL A 111 -16.22 -21.13 9.83
N ARG A 112 -16.39 -20.59 8.62
CA ARG A 112 -17.26 -19.42 8.40
C ARG A 112 -18.73 -19.75 8.72
N ARG A 113 -19.23 -20.90 8.31
CA ARG A 113 -20.60 -21.36 8.59
C ARG A 113 -20.83 -21.50 10.10
N ASP A 114 -19.88 -22.16 10.80
CA ASP A 114 -20.02 -22.44 12.22
C ASP A 114 -19.93 -21.15 13.06
N LEU A 115 -19.07 -20.19 12.67
CA LEU A 115 -19.03 -18.84 13.27
C LEU A 115 -20.34 -18.07 13.01
N GLN A 116 -20.92 -18.19 11.81
CA GLN A 116 -22.22 -17.57 11.48
C GLN A 116 -23.38 -18.21 12.22
N ALA A 117 -23.28 -19.50 12.54
CA ALA A 117 -24.23 -20.24 13.37
C ALA A 117 -24.10 -19.93 14.86
N GLY A 118 -23.16 -19.06 15.26
CA GLY A 118 -22.99 -18.62 16.64
C GLY A 118 -21.98 -19.43 17.45
N ARG A 119 -21.22 -20.36 16.82
CA ARG A 119 -20.14 -21.08 17.51
C ARG A 119 -19.02 -20.09 17.88
N VAL A 120 -18.70 -19.99 19.17
CA VAL A 120 -17.69 -19.05 19.66
C VAL A 120 -16.30 -19.65 19.53
N LEU A 121 -15.35 -18.88 18.99
CA LEU A 121 -13.94 -19.24 18.95
C LEU A 121 -13.21 -18.48 20.06
N GLU A 122 -12.92 -19.15 21.17
CA GLU A 122 -12.14 -18.57 22.26
C GLU A 122 -10.66 -18.56 21.92
N VAL A 123 -10.24 -17.58 21.13
CA VAL A 123 -8.82 -17.37 20.81
C VAL A 123 -8.19 -16.64 21.99
N ALA A 124 -7.30 -17.31 22.73
CA ALA A 124 -6.34 -16.63 23.58
C ALA A 124 -5.43 -15.77 22.66
N ARG A 125 -5.76 -14.50 22.51
CA ARG A 125 -4.95 -13.57 21.70
C ARG A 125 -3.63 -13.30 22.44
N PRO A 126 -2.48 -13.84 22.01
CA PRO A 126 -1.24 -13.17 22.25
C PRO A 126 -1.31 -11.86 21.45
N SER A 127 -1.27 -10.73 22.13
CA SER A 127 -1.22 -9.42 21.48
C SER A 127 -0.07 -9.47 20.48
N ARG A 128 -0.35 -9.28 19.19
CA ARG A 128 0.68 -9.18 18.12
C ARG A 128 1.78 -8.21 18.52
N ASN A 129 1.44 -7.14 19.19
CA ASN A 129 2.37 -6.15 19.74
C ASN A 129 3.33 -6.73 20.79
N ARG A 130 2.97 -7.76 21.52
CA ARG A 130 3.85 -8.36 22.55
C ARG A 130 4.91 -9.28 21.95
N VAL A 131 4.61 -9.96 20.84
CA VAL A 131 5.58 -10.81 20.14
C VAL A 131 6.56 -9.95 19.31
N GLU A 132 6.11 -8.86 18.71
CA GLU A 132 6.96 -7.92 18.00
C GLU A 132 7.80 -7.07 18.96
N ALA A 133 7.24 -6.62 20.08
CA ALA A 133 7.99 -5.97 21.16
C ALA A 133 9.07 -6.88 21.75
N GLY A 134 8.74 -8.15 22.05
CA GLY A 134 9.73 -9.10 22.56
C GLY A 134 10.85 -9.42 21.58
N ARG A 135 10.59 -9.44 20.27
CA ARG A 135 11.63 -9.57 19.23
C ARG A 135 12.49 -8.30 19.11
N TYR A 136 11.88 -7.13 19.21
CA TYR A 136 12.59 -5.87 19.19
C TYR A 136 13.52 -5.73 20.42
N ASP A 137 13.03 -6.11 21.60
CA ASP A 137 13.82 -6.12 22.84
C ASP A 137 14.99 -7.12 22.78
N GLN A 138 14.80 -8.30 22.17
CA GLN A 138 15.88 -9.27 21.94
C GLN A 138 16.95 -8.75 21.00
N VAL A 139 16.55 -8.14 19.87
CA VAL A 139 17.50 -7.54 18.90
C VAL A 139 18.24 -6.36 19.52
N LEU A 140 17.56 -5.53 20.34
CA LEU A 140 18.21 -4.45 21.08
C LEU A 140 19.18 -4.98 22.16
N ALA A 141 18.84 -6.06 22.86
CA ALA A 141 19.72 -6.69 23.83
C ALA A 141 20.97 -7.30 23.17
N GLU A 142 20.82 -7.97 22.02
CA GLU A 142 21.93 -8.49 21.23
C GLU A 142 22.85 -7.37 20.69
N LEU A 143 22.29 -6.27 20.20
CA LEU A 143 23.04 -5.09 19.74
C LEU A 143 23.76 -4.38 20.89
N LYS A 144 23.17 -4.33 22.08
CA LYS A 144 23.81 -3.79 23.29
C LYS A 144 24.98 -4.67 23.75
N LEU A 145 24.83 -5.99 23.72
CA LEU A 145 25.88 -6.96 24.02
C LEU A 145 27.05 -6.90 23.01
N GLN A 146 26.74 -6.77 21.74
CA GLN A 146 27.75 -6.65 20.68
C GLN A 146 28.55 -5.34 20.82
N ARG A 147 27.90 -4.21 21.12
CA ARG A 147 28.56 -2.91 21.39
C ARG A 147 29.39 -2.91 22.66
N ALA A 148 28.96 -3.60 23.69
CA ALA A 148 29.75 -3.74 24.93
C ALA A 148 31.00 -4.59 24.70
N GLY A 149 30.95 -5.61 23.82
CA GLY A 149 32.09 -6.40 23.41
C GLY A 149 33.11 -5.65 22.54
N GLU A 150 32.67 -4.60 21.84
CA GLU A 150 33.52 -3.76 20.97
C GLU A 150 34.07 -2.51 21.68
N GLY A 151 33.86 -2.34 22.99
CA GLY A 151 34.33 -1.19 23.77
C GLY A 151 33.71 0.16 23.39
N LEU A 152 32.57 0.15 22.69
CA LEU A 152 31.86 1.36 22.29
C LEU A 152 30.88 1.80 23.39
N PRO A 153 30.71 3.12 23.66
CA PRO A 153 29.80 3.59 24.71
C PRO A 153 28.35 3.16 24.38
N VAL A 154 27.73 2.49 25.35
CA VAL A 154 26.31 2.14 25.29
C VAL A 154 25.53 3.43 25.55
N VAL A 155 24.90 3.97 24.50
CA VAL A 155 23.97 5.08 24.64
C VAL A 155 22.60 4.48 24.97
N ASP A 156 22.20 4.61 26.23
CA ASP A 156 20.81 4.38 26.61
C ASP A 156 19.98 5.51 25.97
N ALA A 157 19.31 5.19 24.89
CA ALA A 157 18.35 6.10 24.28
C ALA A 157 17.06 6.04 25.10
N ASP A 158 17.01 6.83 26.16
CA ASP A 158 15.75 7.24 26.75
C ASP A 158 15.09 8.22 25.76
N PRO A 159 13.92 7.90 25.20
CA PRO A 159 13.25 8.78 24.24
C PRO A 159 12.82 10.13 24.84
N ALA A 160 12.97 10.33 26.16
CA ALA A 160 12.64 11.57 26.87
C ALA A 160 13.82 12.52 27.07
N ALA A 161 15.07 12.15 26.74
CA ALA A 161 16.26 12.96 26.98
C ALA A 161 16.98 13.35 25.69
N MET A 162 16.41 14.24 24.89
CA MET A 162 17.14 15.05 23.92
C MET A 162 17.28 16.47 24.48
N PRO A 163 18.51 17.00 24.63
CA PRO A 163 18.68 18.36 25.12
C PRO A 163 18.13 19.36 24.09
N GLY A 164 17.16 20.14 24.55
CA GLY A 164 16.59 21.23 23.81
C GLY A 164 17.64 22.30 23.54
N HIS A 165 17.81 22.69 22.29
CA HIS A 165 18.35 24.01 21.98
C HIS A 165 17.21 25.00 22.13
N GLY A 166 17.32 25.79 23.20
CA GLY A 166 16.39 26.86 23.48
C GLY A 166 16.47 27.95 22.42
N ALA A 167 15.32 28.35 21.97
CA ALA A 167 14.98 29.71 21.59
C ALA A 167 13.51 29.91 21.97
N ASP A 168 13.36 30.71 22.94
CA ASP A 168 12.17 31.29 23.50
C ASP A 168 11.25 31.88 22.44
N ASN A 169 9.95 31.51 22.47
CA ASN A 169 8.86 32.48 22.43
C ASN A 169 7.50 31.79 22.54
N GLY A 170 6.73 32.35 23.43
CA GLY A 170 5.50 31.90 24.02
C GLY A 170 4.31 31.65 23.11
N GLY A 171 3.44 30.84 23.66
CA GLY A 171 1.98 31.00 23.58
C GLY A 171 1.26 30.31 22.42
N GLY A 172 0.44 29.35 22.76
CA GLY A 172 -0.69 28.95 21.93
C GLY A 172 -0.69 27.50 21.49
N GLU A 173 -1.33 26.64 22.29
CA GLU A 173 -1.76 25.31 21.87
C GLU A 173 -2.66 25.42 20.64
N SER A 174 -2.13 24.98 19.50
CA SER A 174 -2.91 24.67 18.31
C SER A 174 -2.60 23.23 17.92
N THR A 175 -3.51 22.32 18.24
CA THR A 175 -3.58 20.96 17.76
C THR A 175 -3.94 20.92 16.27
N GLY A 176 -3.02 21.38 15.41
CA GLY A 176 -3.08 21.20 13.97
C GLY A 176 -2.05 20.14 13.53
N PRO A 177 -2.29 19.37 12.45
CA PRO A 177 -1.32 18.41 11.96
C PRO A 177 -0.02 19.11 11.61
N SER A 178 1.06 18.82 12.34
CA SER A 178 2.37 19.41 12.14
C SER A 178 2.88 19.15 10.72
N ARG A 179 3.18 20.21 9.99
CA ARG A 179 3.91 20.16 8.71
C ARG A 179 5.35 19.75 8.99
N GLY A 180 5.60 18.43 9.19
CA GLY A 180 6.93 17.89 9.42
C GLY A 180 7.87 18.25 8.28
N GLY A 181 8.98 18.93 8.59
CA GLY A 181 10.02 19.24 7.61
C GLY A 181 10.60 18.00 6.94
N VAL A 182 11.24 18.18 5.78
CA VAL A 182 11.92 17.09 5.06
C VAL A 182 13.09 16.59 5.90
N ARG A 183 13.06 15.30 6.29
CA ARG A 183 14.17 14.69 7.03
C ARG A 183 15.21 14.15 6.05
N LEU A 184 16.40 14.76 6.06
CA LEU A 184 17.56 14.28 5.31
C LEU A 184 18.39 13.35 6.21
N PHE A 185 18.86 12.23 5.66
CA PHE A 185 19.68 11.26 6.41
C PHE A 185 21.19 11.56 6.36
N VAL A 186 21.60 12.57 5.57
CA VAL A 186 22.98 13.04 5.50
C VAL A 186 23.14 14.20 6.49
N PRO A 187 24.05 14.13 7.47
CA PRO A 187 24.29 15.23 8.41
C PRO A 187 24.69 16.50 7.67
N ALA A 188 24.22 17.65 8.11
CA ALA A 188 24.47 18.97 7.52
C ALA A 188 23.98 19.17 6.05
N ALA A 189 23.28 18.20 5.49
CA ALA A 189 22.70 18.36 4.15
C ALA A 189 21.51 19.31 4.15
N ARG A 190 21.37 20.06 3.07
CA ARG A 190 20.31 21.06 2.85
C ARG A 190 19.34 20.60 1.75
N VAL A 191 18.09 21.00 1.86
CA VAL A 191 17.14 20.81 0.75
C VAL A 191 17.48 21.84 -0.34
N VAL A 192 17.73 21.32 -1.55
CA VAL A 192 18.12 22.18 -2.68
C VAL A 192 16.89 22.52 -3.52
N SER A 193 16.70 23.81 -3.79
CA SER A 193 15.67 24.29 -4.71
C SER A 193 16.19 24.22 -6.14
N THR A 194 15.98 23.08 -6.79
CA THR A 194 16.30 22.90 -8.22
C THR A 194 15.16 23.39 -9.12
N ALA A 195 15.41 23.58 -10.40
CA ALA A 195 14.36 23.87 -11.38
C ALA A 195 13.24 22.81 -11.38
N SER A 196 13.61 21.54 -11.15
CA SER A 196 12.66 20.44 -10.98
C SER A 196 11.77 20.60 -9.75
N VAL A 197 12.33 21.04 -8.63
CA VAL A 197 11.54 21.34 -7.41
C VAL A 197 10.60 22.51 -7.67
N ALA A 198 11.07 23.58 -8.33
CA ALA A 198 10.23 24.72 -8.68
C ALA A 198 9.04 24.33 -9.57
N ALA A 199 9.28 23.48 -10.57
CA ALA A 199 8.22 22.96 -11.44
C ALA A 199 7.19 22.12 -10.66
N VAL A 200 7.62 21.31 -9.69
CA VAL A 200 6.70 20.56 -8.79
C VAL A 200 5.88 21.54 -7.94
N VAL A 201 6.47 22.62 -7.42
CA VAL A 201 5.76 23.65 -6.64
C VAL A 201 4.64 24.28 -7.49
N GLU A 202 4.92 24.64 -8.73
CA GLU A 202 3.92 25.19 -9.64
C GLU A 202 2.79 24.20 -9.91
N VAL A 203 3.11 22.96 -10.27
CA VAL A 203 2.13 21.90 -10.53
C VAL A 203 1.25 21.60 -9.34
N VAL A 204 1.84 21.50 -8.14
CA VAL A 204 1.07 21.30 -6.89
C VAL A 204 0.18 22.50 -6.61
N GLY A 205 0.69 23.72 -6.75
CA GLY A 205 -0.08 24.95 -6.58
C GLY A 205 -1.29 25.01 -7.52
N HIS A 206 -1.10 24.68 -8.80
CA HIS A 206 -2.18 24.62 -9.81
C HIS A 206 -3.23 23.55 -9.42
N THR A 207 -2.75 22.33 -9.08
CA THR A 207 -3.64 21.23 -8.69
C THR A 207 -4.52 21.61 -7.49
N VAL A 208 -3.93 22.26 -6.48
CA VAL A 208 -4.63 22.67 -5.26
C VAL A 208 -5.64 23.80 -5.56
N ALA A 209 -5.25 24.80 -6.32
CA ALA A 209 -6.11 25.91 -6.70
C ALA A 209 -7.35 25.43 -7.49
N ALA A 210 -7.15 24.48 -8.39
CA ALA A 210 -8.23 23.87 -9.18
C ALA A 210 -9.00 22.76 -8.44
N ARG A 211 -8.62 22.38 -7.22
CA ARG A 211 -9.17 21.23 -6.47
C ARG A 211 -9.14 19.95 -7.30
N GLY A 212 -8.13 19.81 -8.12
CA GLY A 212 -7.99 18.74 -9.10
C GLY A 212 -7.25 17.51 -8.56
N ILE A 213 -6.99 16.58 -9.47
CA ILE A 213 -6.11 15.44 -9.24
C ILE A 213 -4.78 15.71 -9.91
N GLY A 214 -3.66 15.64 -9.16
CA GLY A 214 -2.31 15.76 -9.67
C GLY A 214 -1.53 14.45 -9.55
N CYS A 215 -0.66 14.19 -10.52
CA CYS A 215 0.23 13.05 -10.54
C CYS A 215 1.67 13.50 -10.70
N VAL A 216 2.53 13.19 -9.70
CA VAL A 216 3.97 13.44 -9.73
C VAL A 216 4.70 12.10 -9.80
N PHE A 217 5.42 11.84 -10.88
CA PHE A 217 6.05 10.56 -11.16
C PHE A 217 7.50 10.72 -11.62
N GLY A 218 8.20 9.62 -11.82
CA GLY A 218 9.61 9.56 -12.26
C GLY A 218 10.35 8.39 -11.62
N GLU A 219 11.62 8.23 -11.93
CA GLU A 219 12.43 7.11 -11.46
C GLU A 219 12.62 7.11 -9.93
N PRO A 220 12.84 5.93 -9.30
CA PRO A 220 13.12 5.86 -7.87
C PRO A 220 14.39 6.66 -7.51
N GLY A 221 14.32 7.50 -6.46
CA GLY A 221 15.48 8.21 -5.95
C GLY A 221 15.77 9.59 -6.57
N VAL A 222 14.98 10.06 -7.55
CA VAL A 222 15.17 11.40 -8.15
C VAL A 222 14.70 12.57 -7.28
N GLY A 223 14.11 12.30 -6.10
CA GLY A 223 13.70 13.36 -5.16
C GLY A 223 12.20 13.74 -5.20
N LYS A 224 11.34 12.99 -5.87
CA LYS A 224 9.88 13.27 -5.98
C LYS A 224 9.21 13.62 -4.66
N THR A 225 9.34 12.74 -3.66
CA THR A 225 8.73 12.92 -2.34
C THR A 225 9.22 14.20 -1.67
N VAL A 226 10.54 14.50 -1.78
CA VAL A 226 11.13 15.73 -1.24
C VAL A 226 10.57 16.97 -1.95
N ALA A 227 10.49 16.95 -3.28
CA ALA A 227 9.95 18.05 -4.05
C ALA A 227 8.46 18.30 -3.73
N VAL A 228 7.65 17.25 -3.64
CA VAL A 228 6.24 17.36 -3.25
C VAL A 228 6.10 17.87 -1.81
N GLN A 229 6.91 17.37 -0.87
CA GLN A 229 6.89 17.85 0.51
C GLN A 229 7.26 19.32 0.61
N GLN A 230 8.26 19.76 -0.14
CA GLN A 230 8.63 21.18 -0.23
C GLN A 230 7.47 22.01 -0.82
N ALA A 231 6.85 21.54 -1.89
CA ALA A 231 5.70 22.20 -2.50
C ALA A 231 4.52 22.34 -1.51
N LEU A 232 4.23 21.27 -0.78
CA LEU A 232 3.17 21.26 0.24
C LEU A 232 3.49 22.17 1.44
N HIS A 233 4.78 22.30 1.77
CA HIS A 233 5.22 23.22 2.84
C HIS A 233 5.06 24.69 2.45
N LEU A 234 5.22 25.02 1.18
CA LEU A 234 5.06 26.37 0.64
C LEU A 234 3.59 26.79 0.43
N LEU A 235 2.65 25.87 0.57
CA LEU A 235 1.22 26.24 0.53
C LEU A 235 0.86 27.16 1.71
N PRO A 236 -0.13 28.07 1.52
CA PRO A 236 -0.63 28.91 2.60
C PRO A 236 -1.05 28.08 3.82
N ASP A 237 -0.82 28.57 5.04
CA ASP A 237 -1.13 27.86 6.31
C ASP A 237 -2.60 27.45 6.44
N ARG A 238 -3.49 28.20 5.82
CA ARG A 238 -4.93 27.91 5.80
C ARG A 238 -5.31 26.66 4.98
N VAL A 239 -4.39 26.11 4.18
CA VAL A 239 -4.63 24.91 3.36
C VAL A 239 -4.16 23.68 4.13
N PRO A 240 -5.04 22.88 4.71
CA PRO A 240 -4.66 21.66 5.40
C PRO A 240 -4.08 20.63 4.42
N VAL A 241 -3.06 19.92 4.87
CA VAL A 241 -2.42 18.83 4.13
C VAL A 241 -2.61 17.53 4.88
N TRP A 242 -3.34 16.60 4.27
CA TRP A 242 -3.58 15.27 4.81
C TRP A 242 -2.69 14.26 4.09
N ARG A 243 -1.86 13.53 4.85
CA ARG A 243 -0.92 12.57 4.30
C ARG A 243 -1.40 11.15 4.61
N ALA A 244 -1.86 10.43 3.61
CA ALA A 244 -2.24 9.04 3.76
C ALA A 244 -1.07 8.11 3.41
N VAL A 245 -0.82 7.12 4.26
CA VAL A 245 0.24 6.14 4.08
C VAL A 245 -0.26 4.98 3.25
N VAL A 246 0.38 4.73 2.11
CA VAL A 246 0.06 3.58 1.25
C VAL A 246 0.88 2.37 1.69
N GLY A 247 0.22 1.35 2.23
CA GLY A 247 0.86 0.09 2.62
C GLY A 247 1.48 -0.66 1.43
N VAL A 248 2.20 -1.74 1.71
CA VAL A 248 2.90 -2.53 0.66
C VAL A 248 1.92 -3.21 -0.30
N LYS A 249 0.81 -3.76 0.21
CA LYS A 249 -0.29 -4.36 -0.55
C LYS A 249 -1.61 -3.97 0.12
N PRO A 250 -2.06 -2.72 -0.03
CA PRO A 250 -3.23 -2.25 0.68
C PRO A 250 -4.50 -2.91 0.14
N GLY A 251 -5.39 -3.32 1.04
CA GLY A 251 -6.78 -3.63 0.72
C GLY A 251 -7.69 -2.42 1.01
N LEU A 252 -8.96 -2.48 0.63
CA LEU A 252 -9.92 -1.40 0.90
C LEU A 252 -10.03 -1.03 2.39
N PRO A 253 -10.09 -1.98 3.36
CA PRO A 253 -10.14 -1.61 4.77
C PRO A 253 -8.89 -0.87 5.24
N GLN A 254 -7.68 -1.30 4.81
CA GLN A 254 -6.44 -0.61 5.15
C GLN A 254 -6.37 0.78 4.52
N MET A 255 -6.84 0.92 3.28
CA MET A 255 -6.92 2.21 2.61
C MET A 255 -7.86 3.16 3.33
N ARG A 256 -9.06 2.70 3.72
CA ARG A 256 -9.99 3.48 4.53
C ARG A 256 -9.37 3.91 5.86
N ALA A 257 -8.71 2.97 6.56
CA ALA A 257 -8.03 3.27 7.82
C ALA A 257 -7.00 4.40 7.65
N SER A 258 -6.14 4.28 6.64
CA SER A 258 -5.11 5.29 6.36
C SER A 258 -5.71 6.65 5.99
N LEU A 259 -6.80 6.68 5.22
CA LEU A 259 -7.50 7.94 4.89
C LEU A 259 -8.17 8.56 6.11
N LEU A 260 -8.84 7.76 6.94
CA LEU A 260 -9.46 8.23 8.18
C LEU A 260 -8.42 8.83 9.13
N GLU A 261 -7.30 8.13 9.35
CA GLU A 261 -6.18 8.61 10.17
C GLU A 261 -5.59 9.90 9.61
N ALA A 262 -5.35 9.99 8.30
CA ALA A 262 -4.83 11.19 7.65
C ALA A 262 -5.74 12.40 7.85
N LEU A 263 -7.06 12.19 7.85
CA LEU A 263 -8.08 13.23 8.06
C LEU A 263 -8.37 13.50 9.54
N GLY A 264 -7.67 12.84 10.47
CA GLY A 264 -7.88 12.99 11.92
C GLY A 264 -9.17 12.36 12.42
N LEU A 265 -9.73 11.37 11.71
CA LEU A 265 -10.93 10.66 12.07
C LEU A 265 -10.62 9.33 12.76
N ALA A 266 -11.51 8.88 13.66
CA ALA A 266 -11.34 7.60 14.34
C ALA A 266 -11.40 6.44 13.34
N ALA A 267 -10.25 5.79 13.08
CA ALA A 267 -10.17 4.68 12.14
C ALA A 267 -10.75 3.37 12.70
N GLY A 268 -10.39 2.97 13.89
CA GLY A 268 -10.89 1.81 14.66
C GLY A 268 -11.72 0.78 13.87
N SER A 269 -12.88 0.43 14.40
CA SER A 269 -13.83 -0.47 13.73
C SER A 269 -14.50 0.14 12.50
N LEU A 270 -14.42 1.47 12.34
CA LEU A 270 -15.07 2.19 11.25
C LEU A 270 -14.51 1.78 9.88
N SER A 271 -13.19 1.58 9.77
CA SER A 271 -12.53 1.20 8.51
C SER A 271 -13.07 -0.09 7.87
N HIS A 272 -13.60 -1.01 8.69
CA HIS A 272 -14.21 -2.27 8.24
C HIS A 272 -15.70 -2.13 7.87
N ARG A 273 -16.34 -1.03 8.24
CA ARG A 273 -17.76 -0.76 7.97
C ARG A 273 -17.86 0.22 6.81
N ALA A 274 -17.90 -0.30 5.58
CA ALA A 274 -17.81 0.49 4.35
C ALA A 274 -18.74 1.71 4.30
N PRO A 275 -20.08 1.58 4.47
CA PRO A 275 -20.95 2.76 4.30
C PRO A 275 -20.71 3.88 5.32
N PRO A 276 -20.49 3.61 6.63
CA PRO A 276 -20.15 4.67 7.59
C PRO A 276 -18.80 5.32 7.32
N ALA A 277 -17.77 4.52 6.96
CA ALA A 277 -16.43 5.02 6.66
C ALA A 277 -16.44 5.94 5.43
N ASP A 278 -17.08 5.48 4.35
CA ASP A 278 -17.14 6.22 3.09
C ASP A 278 -17.90 7.55 3.27
N ARG A 279 -18.99 7.57 4.07
CA ARG A 279 -19.71 8.80 4.43
C ARG A 279 -18.82 9.77 5.24
N ALA A 280 -18.10 9.26 6.24
CA ALA A 280 -17.22 10.10 7.06
C ALA A 280 -16.06 10.69 6.23
N LEU A 281 -15.49 9.91 5.30
CA LEU A 281 -14.46 10.36 4.36
C LEU A 281 -15.03 11.42 3.41
N GLY A 282 -16.19 11.18 2.78
CA GLY A 282 -16.83 12.14 1.89
C GLY A 282 -17.12 13.47 2.60
N GLU A 283 -17.65 13.43 3.82
CA GLU A 283 -17.91 14.64 4.62
C GLU A 283 -16.61 15.40 4.95
N ALA A 284 -15.54 14.68 5.31
CA ALA A 284 -14.25 15.32 5.61
C ALA A 284 -13.61 15.96 4.36
N LEU A 285 -13.77 15.35 3.18
CA LEU A 285 -13.22 15.85 1.91
C LEU A 285 -13.99 17.04 1.33
N ARG A 286 -15.14 17.42 1.89
CA ARG A 286 -15.81 18.68 1.55
C ARG A 286 -15.06 19.91 2.02
N ARG A 287 -14.14 19.76 2.96
CA ARG A 287 -13.24 20.84 3.39
C ARG A 287 -12.15 21.05 2.35
N PRO A 288 -11.87 22.30 1.94
CA PRO A 288 -10.73 22.58 1.07
C PRO A 288 -9.42 22.14 1.73
N GLY A 289 -8.57 21.46 0.98
CA GLY A 289 -7.29 20.95 1.45
C GLY A 289 -6.63 20.06 0.41
N VAL A 290 -5.57 19.38 0.79
CA VAL A 290 -4.80 18.47 -0.08
C VAL A 290 -4.70 17.09 0.55
N LEU A 291 -5.24 16.08 -0.10
CA LEU A 291 -5.01 14.69 0.23
C LEU A 291 -3.79 14.20 -0.57
N PHE A 292 -2.69 13.96 0.11
CA PHE A 292 -1.43 13.50 -0.47
C PHE A 292 -1.20 12.02 -0.20
N LEU A 293 -1.00 11.24 -1.26
CA LEU A 293 -0.63 9.83 -1.22
C LEU A 293 0.74 9.64 -1.83
N ASP A 294 1.72 9.29 -1.00
CA ASP A 294 3.03 8.84 -1.47
C ASP A 294 3.02 7.34 -1.75
N ASP A 295 3.97 6.86 -2.56
CA ASP A 295 4.04 5.48 -3.02
C ASP A 295 2.75 4.97 -3.69
N ALA A 296 2.04 5.86 -4.38
CA ALA A 296 0.76 5.56 -5.03
C ALA A 296 0.86 4.47 -6.13
N GLN A 297 2.07 4.11 -6.60
CA GLN A 297 2.29 2.95 -7.48
C GLN A 297 1.92 1.61 -6.82
N ARG A 298 1.73 1.57 -5.51
CA ARG A 298 1.29 0.37 -4.78
C ARG A 298 -0.22 0.16 -4.81
N LEU A 299 -0.96 1.15 -5.29
CA LEU A 299 -2.42 1.08 -5.38
C LEU A 299 -2.85 0.15 -6.51
N SER A 300 -3.81 -0.70 -6.23
CA SER A 300 -4.46 -1.54 -7.24
C SER A 300 -5.55 -0.75 -7.99
N PRO A 301 -5.96 -1.15 -9.20
CA PRO A 301 -7.03 -0.49 -9.94
C PRO A 301 -8.33 -0.31 -9.13
N PRO A 302 -8.82 -1.28 -8.31
CA PRO A 302 -9.97 -1.07 -7.45
C PRO A 302 -9.78 0.04 -6.40
N LEU A 303 -8.56 0.22 -5.88
CA LEU A 303 -8.27 1.29 -4.93
C LEU A 303 -8.20 2.66 -5.61
N LEU A 304 -7.68 2.72 -6.83
CA LEU A 304 -7.70 3.94 -7.63
C LEU A 304 -9.14 4.35 -8.00
N ASP A 305 -9.99 3.36 -8.32
CA ASP A 305 -11.40 3.61 -8.58
C ASP A 305 -12.14 4.08 -7.31
N TYR A 306 -11.79 3.51 -6.16
CA TYR A 306 -12.30 3.95 -4.87
C TYR A 306 -11.92 5.41 -4.56
N LEU A 307 -10.66 5.81 -4.79
CA LEU A 307 -10.23 7.21 -4.64
C LEU A 307 -10.97 8.14 -5.59
N ARG A 308 -11.20 7.69 -6.83
CA ARG A 308 -12.00 8.42 -7.82
C ARG A 308 -13.44 8.64 -7.31
N LEU A 309 -14.08 7.59 -6.78
CA LEU A 309 -15.45 7.70 -6.25
C LEU A 309 -15.52 8.71 -5.11
N LEU A 310 -14.57 8.70 -4.18
CA LEU A 310 -14.51 9.69 -3.10
C LEU A 310 -14.28 11.11 -3.62
N TRP A 311 -13.47 11.27 -4.67
CA TRP A 311 -13.21 12.57 -5.27
C TRP A 311 -14.40 13.07 -6.12
N ASP A 312 -15.10 12.18 -6.83
CA ASP A 312 -16.30 12.48 -7.63
C ASP A 312 -17.55 12.79 -6.77
N GLU A 313 -17.49 12.55 -5.44
CA GLU A 313 -18.64 12.80 -4.58
C GLU A 313 -19.02 14.29 -4.58
N PRO A 314 -20.33 14.60 -4.76
CA PRO A 314 -20.80 15.97 -4.79
C PRO A 314 -20.40 16.76 -3.54
N GLY A 315 -19.78 17.91 -3.73
CA GLY A 315 -19.31 18.78 -2.66
C GLY A 315 -17.86 18.53 -2.23
N THR A 316 -17.17 17.54 -2.76
CA THR A 316 -15.71 17.36 -2.53
C THR A 316 -14.96 18.62 -2.96
N ALA A 317 -14.17 19.18 -2.04
CA ALA A 317 -13.37 20.39 -2.24
C ALA A 317 -11.87 20.14 -2.03
N ALA A 318 -11.49 18.93 -1.67
CA ALA A 318 -10.10 18.51 -1.50
C ALA A 318 -9.44 18.24 -2.85
N ALA A 319 -8.20 18.70 -3.03
CA ALA A 319 -7.34 18.25 -4.11
C ALA A 319 -6.74 16.88 -3.77
N LEU A 320 -6.50 16.04 -4.78
CA LEU A 320 -5.84 14.75 -4.63
C LEU A 320 -4.47 14.80 -5.30
N LEU A 321 -3.41 14.48 -4.58
CA LEU A 321 -2.06 14.45 -5.11
C LEU A 321 -1.47 13.03 -4.96
N LEU A 322 -1.19 12.40 -6.09
CA LEU A 322 -0.61 11.07 -6.19
C LEU A 322 0.87 11.18 -6.55
N CYS A 323 1.75 10.59 -5.75
CA CYS A 323 3.19 10.59 -5.97
C CYS A 323 3.75 9.17 -5.94
N GLY A 324 4.69 8.87 -6.83
CA GLY A 324 5.38 7.59 -6.79
C GLY A 324 6.18 7.24 -8.04
N ALA A 325 7.02 6.22 -7.93
CA ALA A 325 7.78 5.70 -9.06
C ALA A 325 6.93 4.70 -9.86
N GLY A 326 6.58 5.04 -11.10
CA GLY A 326 5.72 4.20 -11.94
C GLY A 326 4.22 4.36 -11.66
N VAL A 327 3.80 5.38 -10.89
CA VAL A 327 2.39 5.65 -10.60
C VAL A 327 1.60 5.96 -11.88
N GLU A 328 2.22 6.57 -12.90
CA GLU A 328 1.64 6.82 -14.21
C GLU A 328 1.19 5.53 -14.92
N ARG A 329 1.97 4.44 -14.75
CA ARG A 329 1.64 3.11 -15.31
C ARG A 329 0.45 2.47 -14.61
N VAL A 330 0.32 2.70 -13.31
CA VAL A 330 -0.78 2.17 -12.51
C VAL A 330 -2.07 2.94 -12.84
N ILE A 331 -2.01 4.27 -12.92
CA ILE A 331 -3.14 5.12 -13.31
C ILE A 331 -3.59 4.81 -14.76
N ALA A 332 -2.66 4.48 -15.66
CA ALA A 332 -3.00 4.06 -17.02
C ALA A 332 -3.95 2.84 -17.08
N ARG A 333 -3.93 1.99 -16.03
CA ARG A 333 -4.83 0.83 -15.90
C ARG A 333 -6.18 1.17 -15.25
N ALA A 334 -6.39 2.42 -14.87
CA ALA A 334 -7.62 2.94 -14.28
C ALA A 334 -8.15 4.12 -15.11
N PRO A 335 -8.75 3.88 -16.31
CA PRO A 335 -9.08 4.93 -17.27
C PRO A 335 -10.06 5.96 -16.70
N ALA A 336 -10.94 5.55 -15.81
CA ALA A 336 -11.89 6.46 -15.16
C ALA A 336 -11.18 7.49 -14.25
N LEU A 337 -10.15 7.10 -13.49
CA LEU A 337 -9.33 8.04 -12.73
C LEU A 337 -8.42 8.84 -13.65
N ARG A 338 -7.78 8.17 -14.64
CA ARG A 338 -6.87 8.80 -15.57
C ARG A 338 -7.50 10.02 -16.27
N SER A 339 -8.77 9.93 -16.68
CA SER A 339 -9.49 11.02 -17.35
C SER A 339 -9.74 12.25 -16.47
N ARG A 340 -9.55 12.12 -15.14
CA ARG A 340 -9.74 13.17 -14.13
C ARG A 340 -8.44 13.80 -13.64
N VAL A 341 -7.30 13.21 -14.01
CA VAL A 341 -5.99 13.78 -13.65
C VAL A 341 -5.78 15.07 -14.43
N LEU A 342 -5.75 16.17 -13.70
CA LEU A 342 -5.58 17.51 -14.23
C LEU A 342 -4.11 17.77 -14.61
N THR A 343 -3.18 17.36 -13.75
CA THR A 343 -1.76 17.65 -13.92
C THR A 343 -0.93 16.38 -13.89
N TRP A 344 -0.01 16.26 -14.85
CA TRP A 344 0.99 15.21 -14.92
C TRP A 344 2.36 15.85 -14.92
N HIS A 345 3.20 15.46 -13.96
CA HIS A 345 4.55 15.99 -13.88
C HIS A 345 5.57 14.88 -13.68
N GLN A 346 6.51 14.78 -14.60
CA GLN A 346 7.64 13.86 -14.47
C GLN A 346 8.81 14.61 -13.82
N VAL A 347 9.29 14.11 -12.67
CA VAL A 347 10.50 14.61 -12.03
C VAL A 347 11.70 13.92 -12.69
N PRO A 348 12.55 14.65 -13.42
CA PRO A 348 13.74 14.10 -14.05
C PRO A 348 14.83 13.82 -13.01
N GLY A 349 15.90 13.15 -13.43
CA GLY A 349 17.16 13.10 -12.71
C GLY A 349 17.82 14.47 -12.61
N LEU A 350 18.90 14.54 -11.84
CA LEU A 350 19.71 15.77 -11.73
C LEU A 350 20.28 16.17 -13.11
N ASP A 351 20.23 17.45 -13.36
CA ASP A 351 20.82 18.05 -14.55
C ASP A 351 22.35 18.00 -14.48
N GLN A 352 22.99 17.40 -15.47
CA GLN A 352 24.44 17.22 -15.52
C GLN A 352 25.18 18.55 -15.62
N GLU A 353 24.63 19.55 -16.34
CA GLU A 353 25.28 20.86 -16.49
C GLU A 353 25.34 21.63 -15.17
N ARG A 354 24.36 21.43 -14.30
CA ARG A 354 24.24 22.10 -13.00
C ARG A 354 24.58 21.20 -11.81
N LEU A 355 25.12 20.01 -12.07
CA LEU A 355 25.31 18.99 -11.05
C LEU A 355 26.25 19.45 -9.95
N ALA A 356 27.43 19.95 -10.28
CA ALA A 356 28.42 20.41 -9.31
C ALA A 356 27.86 21.55 -8.43
N GLU A 357 27.18 22.53 -9.03
CA GLU A 357 26.50 23.61 -8.31
C GLU A 357 25.41 23.06 -7.36
N THR A 358 24.60 22.12 -7.86
CA THR A 358 23.53 21.49 -7.08
C THR A 358 24.07 20.73 -5.88
N LEU A 359 25.19 20.01 -6.04
CA LEU A 359 25.83 19.27 -4.94
C LEU A 359 26.48 20.20 -3.93
N ALA A 360 27.10 21.28 -4.33
CA ALA A 360 27.64 22.31 -3.41
C ALA A 360 26.51 22.97 -2.59
N MET A 361 25.35 23.23 -3.21
CA MET A 361 24.17 23.67 -2.47
C MET A 361 23.62 22.60 -1.53
N PHE A 362 23.73 21.33 -1.89
CA PHE A 362 23.25 20.22 -1.07
C PHE A 362 24.10 19.99 0.19
N HIS A 363 25.44 20.08 0.06
CA HIS A 363 26.35 19.84 1.18
C HIS A 363 27.72 20.48 0.93
N ASP A 364 28.25 21.16 1.95
CA ASP A 364 29.52 21.92 1.90
C ASP A 364 30.74 21.06 1.50
N VAL A 365 30.67 19.74 1.69
CA VAL A 365 31.74 18.81 1.31
C VAL A 365 32.06 18.86 -0.20
N TRP A 366 31.16 19.36 -1.01
CA TRP A 366 31.29 19.48 -2.44
C TRP A 366 31.82 20.84 -2.91
N GLU A 367 32.05 21.77 -1.98
CA GLU A 367 32.60 23.09 -2.31
C GLU A 367 34.04 22.95 -2.84
N GLY A 368 34.30 23.53 -3.99
CA GLY A 368 35.63 23.52 -4.64
C GLY A 368 36.07 22.16 -5.18
N VAL A 369 35.19 21.18 -5.27
CA VAL A 369 35.48 19.90 -5.94
C VAL A 369 35.46 20.09 -7.45
N ASP A 370 36.40 19.42 -8.17
CA ASP A 370 36.47 19.51 -9.62
C ASP A 370 35.18 19.00 -10.26
N PRO A 371 34.48 19.81 -11.08
CA PRO A 371 33.28 19.37 -11.81
C PRO A 371 33.50 18.11 -12.67
N ALA A 372 34.73 17.87 -13.16
CA ALA A 372 35.05 16.66 -13.91
C ALA A 372 34.97 15.38 -13.07
N ASP A 373 35.38 15.45 -11.79
CA ASP A 373 35.30 14.34 -10.85
C ASP A 373 33.86 14.03 -10.45
N VAL A 374 33.07 15.08 -10.23
CA VAL A 374 31.62 14.99 -10.00
C VAL A 374 30.93 14.39 -11.24
N GLY A 375 31.20 14.88 -12.43
CA GLY A 375 30.65 14.37 -13.69
C GLY A 375 30.97 12.90 -13.92
N TRP A 376 32.18 12.47 -13.61
CA TRP A 376 32.54 11.06 -13.68
C TRP A 376 31.71 10.20 -12.72
N ALA A 377 31.59 10.61 -11.46
CA ALA A 377 30.82 9.87 -10.47
C ALA A 377 29.36 9.76 -10.87
N ASP A 378 28.81 10.81 -11.52
CA ASP A 378 27.45 10.76 -12.05
C ASP A 378 27.35 9.79 -13.20
N ALA A 379 28.20 9.90 -14.21
CA ALA A 379 28.18 9.05 -15.40
C ALA A 379 28.35 7.57 -15.06
N THR A 380 29.19 7.26 -14.06
CA THR A 380 29.54 5.88 -13.70
C THR A 380 28.56 5.27 -12.69
N VAL A 381 28.14 6.05 -11.69
CA VAL A 381 27.50 5.54 -10.49
C VAL A 381 26.12 6.13 -10.25
N ALA A 382 26.00 7.46 -10.19
CA ALA A 382 24.76 8.09 -9.73
C ALA A 382 23.71 8.26 -10.86
N ARG A 383 24.12 8.50 -12.08
CA ARG A 383 23.26 8.64 -13.27
C ARG A 383 22.08 9.60 -13.04
N GLY A 384 22.35 10.75 -12.45
CA GLY A 384 21.34 11.74 -12.11
C GLY A 384 20.45 11.37 -10.91
N ASN A 385 20.75 10.27 -10.22
CA ASN A 385 19.92 9.81 -9.09
C ASN A 385 20.32 10.49 -7.78
N PHE A 386 19.43 11.36 -7.27
CA PHE A 386 19.69 12.12 -6.06
C PHE A 386 19.91 11.27 -4.81
N ARG A 387 19.20 10.15 -4.67
CA ARG A 387 19.39 9.21 -3.54
C ARG A 387 20.77 8.58 -3.56
N THR A 388 21.29 8.26 -4.74
CA THR A 388 22.65 7.76 -4.91
C THR A 388 23.66 8.84 -4.54
N TRP A 389 23.47 10.08 -4.98
CA TRP A 389 24.27 11.22 -4.58
C TRP A 389 24.27 11.46 -3.08
N ALA A 390 23.11 11.37 -2.43
CA ALA A 390 23.03 11.48 -0.97
C ALA A 390 23.84 10.39 -0.25
N LYS A 391 23.87 9.16 -0.79
CA LYS A 391 24.71 8.08 -0.26
C LYS A 391 26.21 8.37 -0.48
N ILE A 392 26.59 8.79 -1.69
CA ILE A 392 27.98 9.20 -2.00
C ILE A 392 28.39 10.31 -1.04
N THR A 393 27.59 11.35 -0.90
CA THR A 393 27.85 12.47 0.03
C THR A 393 28.07 12.00 1.46
N SER A 394 27.25 11.07 1.95
CA SER A 394 27.41 10.51 3.29
C SER A 394 28.77 9.81 3.47
N HIS A 395 29.21 9.05 2.47
CA HIS A 395 30.50 8.37 2.52
C HIS A 395 31.67 9.33 2.35
N VAL A 396 31.59 10.28 1.41
CA VAL A 396 32.62 11.32 1.22
C VAL A 396 32.78 12.14 2.51
N TYR A 397 31.68 12.59 3.11
CA TYR A 397 31.69 13.33 4.37
C TYR A 397 32.34 12.52 5.50
N ALA A 398 32.01 11.24 5.64
CA ALA A 398 32.58 10.36 6.66
C ALA A 398 34.07 10.14 6.46
N LEU A 399 34.54 10.03 5.19
CA LEU A 399 35.95 9.87 4.85
C LEU A 399 36.73 11.17 5.10
N ALA A 400 36.24 12.31 4.61
CA ALA A 400 36.84 13.63 4.79
C ALA A 400 36.97 14.00 6.29
N LYS A 401 35.98 13.66 7.10
CA LYS A 401 36.02 13.92 8.56
C LYS A 401 37.10 13.10 9.29
N ARG A 402 37.50 11.94 8.77
CA ARG A 402 38.56 11.11 9.37
C ARG A 402 39.95 11.62 9.09
N CYS A 403 40.14 12.25 7.96
CA CYS A 403 41.42 12.75 7.50
C CYS A 403 41.35 14.29 7.62
N ARG A 404 41.93 14.89 8.68
CA ARG A 404 42.02 16.34 8.81
C ARG A 404 42.69 16.93 7.57
N ASP A 405 42.09 17.90 6.93
CA ASP A 405 42.59 18.65 5.76
C ASP A 405 42.67 17.88 4.42
N VAL A 406 41.93 16.78 4.25
CA VAL A 406 41.86 16.10 2.94
C VAL A 406 40.88 16.83 2.04
N ARG A 407 41.40 17.35 0.92
CA ARG A 407 40.59 17.85 -0.16
C ARG A 407 39.85 16.70 -0.84
N VAL A 408 38.57 16.89 -1.13
CA VAL A 408 37.80 15.88 -1.87
C VAL A 408 38.29 15.87 -3.31
N ASP A 409 38.92 14.78 -3.69
CA ASP A 409 39.46 14.53 -5.02
C ASP A 409 38.82 13.26 -5.62
N ARG A 410 39.21 12.93 -6.83
CA ARG A 410 38.78 11.76 -7.56
C ARG A 410 38.95 10.47 -6.76
N ALA A 411 40.09 10.26 -6.13
CA ALA A 411 40.41 9.04 -5.42
C ALA A 411 39.47 8.83 -4.22
N LEU A 412 39.18 9.91 -3.49
CA LEU A 412 38.26 9.87 -2.35
C LEU A 412 36.83 9.61 -2.78
N ILE A 413 36.41 10.18 -3.93
CA ILE A 413 35.10 9.92 -4.52
C ILE A 413 34.98 8.44 -4.97
N GLU A 414 35.99 7.90 -5.63
CA GLU A 414 36.06 6.48 -6.03
C GLU A 414 35.97 5.55 -4.82
N GLN A 415 36.70 5.87 -3.73
CA GLN A 415 36.61 5.12 -2.48
C GLN A 415 35.21 5.18 -1.85
N ALA A 416 34.56 6.33 -1.91
CA ALA A 416 33.18 6.49 -1.43
C ALA A 416 32.20 5.67 -2.29
N CYS A 417 32.33 5.72 -3.61
CA CYS A 417 31.53 4.97 -4.56
C CYS A 417 31.68 3.45 -4.38
N ALA A 418 32.89 2.96 -4.15
CA ALA A 418 33.15 1.54 -3.91
C ALA A 418 32.41 0.97 -2.69
N ARG A 419 31.98 1.83 -1.75
CA ARG A 419 31.20 1.43 -0.56
C ARG A 419 29.69 1.27 -0.81
N LEU A 420 29.22 1.66 -1.98
CA LEU A 420 27.78 1.59 -2.28
C LEU A 420 27.33 0.19 -2.74
N GLY A 421 28.25 -0.75 -2.87
CA GLY A 421 27.98 -2.10 -3.36
C GLY A 421 28.01 -2.21 -4.88
N PRO A 422 27.84 -3.42 -5.43
CA PRO A 422 27.83 -3.62 -6.87
C PRO A 422 26.63 -2.85 -7.49
N TYR A 423 26.92 -2.09 -8.55
CA TYR A 423 25.89 -1.39 -9.33
C TYR A 423 25.30 -2.35 -10.36
N PRO A 424 23.97 -2.30 -10.59
CA PRO A 424 23.37 -3.06 -11.69
C PRO A 424 23.78 -2.53 -13.06
#